data_4a7792d9b41b3a88da3b02f3507df505
#
_entry.id   4a7792d9b41b3a88da3b02f3507df505
#
_cell.length_a   1.000
_cell.length_b   1.000
_cell.length_c   1.000
_cell.angle_alpha   90.00
_cell.angle_beta   90.00
_cell.angle_gamma   90.00
#
_symmetry.space_group_name_H-M   'P 1'
#
loop_
_entity.id
_entity.type
_entity.pdbx_description
1 polymer ?
#
loop_
_entity_poly.entity_id
_entity_poly.type
_entity_poly.pdbx_seq_one_letter_code
_entity_poly.pdbx_strand_id
1 'polypeptide(L)'
;MKINIYCDGSCDHRSRLGGIGVYMTDGEREWYISQGYKDTTISRMEGMALLYAIRSLKCDVEINATVFSDSEYVVKSFTENRLSKWVMIGWSGVKNVDIWLAIIKEIENHPLLTLKFKHIRGHQVNISGAHVFGNAVADLLASYKTKEIYLSDKTL
;
A
#
# COMPACT_ATOMS: atom_id res chain seq x y z
N MET A 1 -9.02 -7.62 -16.43
CA MET A 1 -8.36 -8.49 -15.43
C MET A 1 -8.76 -8.01 -14.03
N LYS A 2 -9.12 -8.93 -13.16
CA LYS A 2 -9.41 -8.61 -11.76
C LYS A 2 -8.21 -9.00 -10.89
N ILE A 3 -7.77 -8.08 -10.03
CA ILE A 3 -6.64 -8.33 -9.12
C ILE A 3 -7.05 -7.92 -7.71
N ASN A 4 -6.80 -8.79 -6.73
CA ASN A 4 -6.87 -8.44 -5.32
C ASN A 4 -5.46 -8.08 -4.84
N ILE A 5 -5.33 -6.96 -4.17
CA ILE A 5 -4.09 -6.41 -3.65
C ILE A 5 -4.20 -6.28 -2.14
N TYR A 6 -3.26 -6.87 -1.42
CA TYR A 6 -3.15 -6.76 0.03
C TYR A 6 -1.87 -6.03 0.36
N CYS A 7 -1.99 -4.88 1.02
CA CYS A 7 -0.88 -4.01 1.35
C CYS A 7 -0.74 -3.88 2.85
N ASP A 8 0.49 -3.90 3.34
CA ASP A 8 0.79 -3.63 4.73
C ASP A 8 2.13 -2.93 4.89
N GLY A 9 2.29 -2.22 6.00
CA GLY A 9 3.52 -1.57 6.39
C GLY A 9 3.83 -1.83 7.85
N SER A 10 5.09 -1.94 8.17
CA SER A 10 5.57 -2.04 9.55
C SER A 10 6.64 -1.00 9.83
N CYS A 11 6.78 -0.62 11.09
CA CYS A 11 7.88 0.24 11.52
C CYS A 11 8.11 0.09 13.02
N ASP A 12 9.37 -0.03 13.41
CA ASP A 12 9.77 0.14 14.79
C ASP A 12 10.06 1.63 15.05
N HIS A 13 9.32 2.24 15.98
CA HIS A 13 9.43 3.68 16.23
C HIS A 13 10.75 4.08 16.92
N ARG A 14 11.46 3.13 17.55
CA ARG A 14 12.75 3.39 18.20
C ARG A 14 13.90 3.39 17.19
N SER A 15 14.06 2.29 16.46
CA SER A 15 15.10 2.17 15.44
C SER A 15 14.77 2.92 14.16
N ARG A 16 13.47 3.21 13.92
CA ARG A 16 12.93 3.78 12.68
C ARG A 16 13.18 2.90 11.46
N LEU A 17 13.41 1.62 11.68
CA LEU A 17 13.44 0.61 10.62
C LEU A 17 12.03 0.16 10.30
N GLY A 18 11.70 0.10 9.04
CA GLY A 18 10.38 -0.30 8.57
C GLY A 18 10.45 -1.26 7.39
N GLY A 19 9.28 -1.68 6.96
CA GLY A 19 9.15 -2.54 5.79
C GLY A 19 7.79 -2.41 5.15
N ILE A 20 7.75 -2.68 3.87
CA ILE A 20 6.52 -2.80 3.09
C ILE A 20 6.29 -4.26 2.70
N GLY A 21 5.04 -4.66 2.66
CA GLY A 21 4.61 -5.95 2.17
C GLY A 21 3.40 -5.82 1.26
N VAL A 22 3.46 -6.46 0.10
CA VAL A 22 2.35 -6.52 -0.85
C VAL A 22 2.19 -7.95 -1.32
N TYR A 23 0.98 -8.43 -1.28
CA TYR A 23 0.55 -9.68 -1.89
C TYR A 23 -0.56 -9.38 -2.89
N MET A 24 -0.42 -9.87 -4.10
CA MET A 24 -1.40 -9.67 -5.16
C MET A 24 -1.77 -11.01 -5.81
N THR A 25 -3.01 -11.17 -6.19
CA THR A 25 -3.47 -12.35 -6.93
C THR A 25 -4.59 -12.01 -7.90
N ASP A 26 -4.59 -12.66 -9.06
CA ASP A 26 -5.70 -12.67 -10.02
C ASP A 26 -6.57 -13.94 -9.92
N GLY A 27 -6.31 -14.76 -8.89
CA GLY A 27 -6.97 -16.04 -8.68
C GLY A 27 -6.19 -17.24 -9.20
N GLU A 28 -5.30 -17.04 -10.16
CA GLU A 28 -4.44 -18.10 -10.73
C GLU A 28 -2.97 -17.85 -10.43
N ARG A 29 -2.55 -16.61 -10.49
CA ARG A 29 -1.16 -16.18 -10.28
C ARG A 29 -1.05 -15.33 -9.04
N GLU A 30 0.15 -15.30 -8.46
CA GLU A 30 0.46 -14.56 -7.25
C GLU A 30 1.73 -13.73 -7.45
N TRP A 31 1.76 -12.54 -6.86
CA TRP A 31 2.90 -11.63 -6.87
C TRP A 31 3.16 -11.11 -5.47
N TYR A 32 4.43 -10.90 -5.16
CA TYR A 32 4.88 -10.51 -3.84
C TYR A 32 5.86 -9.36 -3.93
N ILE A 33 5.74 -8.39 -3.03
CA ILE A 33 6.72 -7.32 -2.83
C ILE A 33 7.09 -7.28 -1.36
N SER A 34 8.37 -7.21 -1.07
CA SER A 34 8.88 -7.08 0.28
C SER A 34 10.16 -6.26 0.24
N GLN A 35 10.20 -5.15 0.98
CA GLN A 35 11.36 -4.25 1.04
C GLN A 35 11.47 -3.60 2.40
N GLY A 36 12.69 -3.50 2.92
CA GLY A 36 13.01 -2.77 4.14
C GLY A 36 13.41 -1.32 3.87
N TYR A 37 13.08 -0.43 4.80
CA TYR A 37 13.41 0.99 4.77
C TYR A 37 13.95 1.47 6.10
N LYS A 38 14.80 2.49 6.08
CA LYS A 38 15.36 3.16 7.26
C LYS A 38 14.85 4.59 7.37
N ASP A 39 14.94 5.15 8.56
CA ASP A 39 14.49 6.51 8.87
C ASP A 39 13.06 6.78 8.40
N THR A 40 12.16 5.86 8.70
CA THR A 40 10.80 5.89 8.23
C THR A 40 9.76 5.91 9.37
N THR A 41 8.49 5.88 9.00
CA THR A 41 7.35 5.81 9.92
C THR A 41 6.35 4.77 9.42
N ILE A 42 5.45 4.33 10.29
CA ILE A 42 4.40 3.37 9.92
C ILE A 42 3.51 3.91 8.80
N SER A 43 3.07 5.18 8.87
CA SER A 43 2.22 5.77 7.85
C SER A 43 2.92 5.89 6.49
N ARG A 44 4.23 6.14 6.48
CA ARG A 44 5.02 6.13 5.24
C ARG A 44 5.08 4.72 4.65
N MET A 45 5.29 3.70 5.47
CA MET A 45 5.35 2.31 5.00
C MET A 45 4.01 1.84 4.43
N GLU A 46 2.91 2.22 5.07
CA GLU A 46 1.57 1.92 4.56
C GLU A 46 1.31 2.58 3.19
N GLY A 47 1.64 3.85 3.04
CA GLY A 47 1.53 4.57 1.77
C GLY A 47 2.49 4.02 0.69
N MET A 48 3.72 3.71 1.07
CA MET A 48 4.72 3.13 0.17
C MET A 48 4.31 1.74 -0.34
N ALA A 49 3.69 0.91 0.50
CA ALA A 49 3.18 -0.39 0.07
C ALA A 49 2.16 -0.22 -1.07
N LEU A 50 1.23 0.71 -0.93
CA LEU A 50 0.27 1.03 -2.00
C LEU A 50 0.97 1.55 -3.27
N LEU A 51 1.91 2.48 -3.12
CA LEU A 51 2.67 3.04 -4.24
C LEU A 51 3.35 1.93 -5.07
N TYR A 52 4.06 1.05 -4.40
CA TYR A 52 4.77 -0.03 -5.09
C TYR A 52 3.83 -1.09 -5.66
N ALA A 53 2.68 -1.34 -5.02
CA ALA A 53 1.64 -2.20 -5.58
C ALA A 53 1.15 -1.65 -6.93
N ILE A 54 0.77 -0.38 -6.99
CA ILE A 54 0.28 0.25 -8.23
C ILE A 54 1.39 0.27 -9.29
N ARG A 55 2.59 0.67 -8.91
CA ARG A 55 3.76 0.75 -9.82
C ARG A 55 4.10 -0.59 -10.48
N SER A 56 3.82 -1.70 -9.81
CA SER A 56 4.09 -3.04 -10.33
C SER A 56 3.04 -3.55 -11.31
N LEU A 57 1.89 -2.89 -11.42
CA LEU A 57 0.84 -3.28 -12.36
C LEU A 57 1.19 -2.87 -13.78
N LYS A 58 0.63 -3.60 -14.76
CA LYS A 58 0.75 -3.24 -16.16
C LYS A 58 -0.11 -2.02 -16.49
N CYS A 59 0.41 -1.09 -17.26
CA CYS A 59 -0.29 0.13 -17.65
C CYS A 59 -1.05 0.01 -18.99
N ASP A 60 -0.77 -1.04 -19.76
CA ASP A 60 -1.32 -1.27 -21.10
C ASP A 60 -2.48 -2.28 -21.14
N VAL A 61 -2.93 -2.73 -19.98
CA VAL A 61 -4.01 -3.70 -19.81
C VAL A 61 -5.07 -3.15 -18.89
N GLU A 62 -6.34 -3.39 -19.22
CA GLU A 62 -7.44 -3.03 -18.31
C GLU A 62 -7.40 -3.89 -17.05
N ILE A 63 -7.26 -3.23 -15.90
CA ILE A 63 -7.18 -3.87 -14.59
C ILE A 63 -8.24 -3.28 -13.66
N ASN A 64 -9.05 -4.14 -13.06
CA ASN A 64 -9.95 -3.82 -11.95
C ASN A 64 -9.30 -4.37 -10.67
N ALA A 65 -8.68 -3.49 -9.91
CA ALA A 65 -7.99 -3.86 -8.69
C ALA A 65 -8.79 -3.48 -7.45
N THR A 66 -8.89 -4.40 -6.51
CA THR A 66 -9.40 -4.13 -5.16
C THR A 66 -8.24 -4.17 -4.19
N VAL A 67 -8.00 -3.06 -3.51
CA VAL A 67 -6.97 -2.93 -2.49
C VAL A 67 -7.57 -3.19 -1.12
N PHE A 68 -7.02 -4.15 -0.43
CA PHE A 68 -7.36 -4.48 0.96
C PHE A 68 -6.22 -4.02 1.86
N SER A 69 -6.53 -3.23 2.86
CA SER A 69 -5.54 -2.73 3.83
C SER A 69 -6.19 -2.60 5.20
N ASP A 70 -5.42 -2.86 6.25
CA ASP A 70 -5.82 -2.58 7.62
C ASP A 70 -5.52 -1.13 8.04
N SER A 71 -4.86 -0.37 7.18
CA SER A 71 -4.58 1.04 7.38
C SER A 71 -5.79 1.91 7.05
N GLU A 72 -6.46 2.45 8.06
CA GLU A 72 -7.49 3.46 7.86
C GLU A 72 -6.95 4.71 7.15
N TYR A 73 -5.71 5.07 7.44
CA TYR A 73 -5.02 6.19 6.83
C TYR A 73 -4.98 6.09 5.30
N VAL A 74 -4.63 4.91 4.78
CA VAL A 74 -4.59 4.66 3.33
C VAL A 74 -5.99 4.57 2.76
N VAL A 75 -6.86 3.74 3.33
CA VAL A 75 -8.19 3.46 2.79
C VAL A 75 -9.06 4.73 2.77
N LYS A 76 -9.11 5.47 3.87
CA LYS A 76 -9.93 6.69 3.97
C LYS A 76 -9.44 7.84 3.09
N SER A 77 -8.17 7.85 2.71
CA SER A 77 -7.66 8.82 1.75
C SER A 77 -8.38 8.73 0.39
N PHE A 78 -8.83 7.55 0.02
CA PHE A 78 -9.60 7.33 -1.19
C PHE A 78 -11.12 7.31 -0.93
N THR A 79 -11.59 6.57 0.07
CA THR A 79 -13.03 6.38 0.32
C THR A 79 -13.71 7.64 0.88
N GLU A 80 -12.98 8.53 1.54
CA GLU A 80 -13.48 9.80 2.07
C GLU A 80 -13.03 11.02 1.26
N ASN A 81 -12.53 10.83 0.04
CA ASN A 81 -12.07 11.90 -0.86
C ASN A 81 -11.03 12.86 -0.23
N ARG A 82 -10.19 12.36 0.66
CA ARG A 82 -9.16 13.18 1.31
C ARG A 82 -8.12 13.70 0.33
N LEU A 83 -7.75 12.90 -0.67
CA LEU A 83 -6.80 13.32 -1.71
C LEU A 83 -7.28 14.56 -2.45
N SER A 84 -8.55 14.59 -2.88
CA SER A 84 -9.13 15.76 -3.55
C SER A 84 -9.11 17.00 -2.65
N LYS A 85 -9.41 16.84 -1.37
CA LYS A 85 -9.36 17.92 -0.38
C LYS A 85 -7.94 18.45 -0.20
N TRP A 86 -6.95 17.56 -0.12
CA TRP A 86 -5.55 17.95 0.03
C TRP A 86 -5.03 18.73 -1.18
N VAL A 87 -5.39 18.31 -2.39
CA VAL A 87 -5.07 19.06 -3.61
C VAL A 87 -5.69 20.45 -3.56
N MET A 88 -6.96 20.57 -3.16
CA MET A 88 -7.67 21.87 -3.09
C MET A 88 -7.01 22.85 -2.11
N ILE A 89 -6.49 22.38 -0.98
CA ILE A 89 -5.81 23.22 0.01
C ILE A 89 -4.31 23.40 -0.26
N GLY A 90 -3.83 22.94 -1.42
CA GLY A 90 -2.42 23.04 -1.78
C GLY A 90 -1.48 22.25 -0.89
N TRP A 91 -1.96 21.12 -0.32
CA TRP A 91 -1.21 20.25 0.57
C TRP A 91 -0.80 20.89 1.91
N SER A 92 -1.41 22.00 2.28
CA SER A 92 -1.10 22.69 3.53
C SER A 92 -1.39 21.82 4.73
N GLY A 93 -0.38 21.59 5.60
CA GLY A 93 -0.51 20.78 6.81
C GLY A 93 -0.61 19.25 6.57
N VAL A 94 -0.48 18.79 5.34
CA VAL A 94 -0.56 17.36 5.01
C VAL A 94 0.81 16.71 5.20
N LYS A 95 0.83 15.54 5.84
CA LYS A 95 2.04 14.72 6.01
C LYS A 95 2.24 13.80 4.81
N ASN A 96 3.50 13.41 4.57
CA ASN A 96 3.87 12.43 3.55
C ASN A 96 3.46 12.85 2.13
N VAL A 97 3.51 14.13 1.84
CA VAL A 97 3.09 14.71 0.55
C VAL A 97 3.82 14.05 -0.62
N ASP A 98 5.11 13.78 -0.46
CA ASP A 98 5.94 13.10 -1.47
C ASP A 98 5.36 11.74 -1.89
N ILE A 99 4.90 10.94 -0.93
CA ILE A 99 4.30 9.64 -1.19
C ILE A 99 2.96 9.79 -1.91
N TRP A 100 2.09 10.70 -1.43
CA TRP A 100 0.79 10.92 -2.04
C TRP A 100 0.88 11.46 -3.45
N LEU A 101 1.81 12.38 -3.72
CA LEU A 101 2.07 12.86 -5.08
C LEU A 101 2.59 11.74 -5.99
N ALA A 102 3.47 10.88 -5.48
CA ALA A 102 3.95 9.74 -6.24
C ALA A 102 2.82 8.74 -6.56
N ILE A 103 1.91 8.48 -5.60
CA ILE A 103 0.73 7.62 -5.81
C ILE A 103 -0.18 8.20 -6.90
N ILE A 104 -0.49 9.49 -6.83
CA ILE A 104 -1.32 10.17 -7.84
C ILE A 104 -0.68 10.03 -9.23
N LYS A 105 0.61 10.27 -9.33
CA LYS A 105 1.34 10.13 -10.59
C LYS A 105 1.30 8.71 -11.14
N GLU A 106 1.44 7.70 -10.27
CA GLU A 106 1.34 6.31 -10.71
C GLU A 106 -0.07 5.96 -11.19
N ILE A 107 -1.11 6.47 -10.54
CA ILE A 107 -2.49 6.29 -11.00
C ILE A 107 -2.68 6.93 -12.38
N GLU A 108 -2.14 8.13 -12.60
CA GLU A 108 -2.17 8.80 -13.91
C GLU A 108 -1.42 8.01 -14.98
N ASN A 109 -0.33 7.35 -14.64
CA ASN A 109 0.44 6.50 -15.53
C ASN A 109 -0.27 5.17 -15.88
N HIS A 110 -1.35 4.85 -15.19
CA HIS A 110 -2.16 3.64 -15.39
C HIS A 110 -3.59 3.99 -15.79
N PRO A 111 -3.81 4.56 -16.99
CA PRO A 111 -5.13 5.08 -17.38
C PRO A 111 -6.21 4.01 -17.50
N LEU A 112 -5.84 2.74 -17.62
CA LEU A 112 -6.76 1.60 -17.72
C LEU A 112 -6.96 0.89 -16.38
N LEU A 113 -6.49 1.49 -15.28
CA LEU A 113 -6.62 0.96 -13.94
C LEU A 113 -7.84 1.53 -13.23
N THR A 114 -8.69 0.65 -12.72
CA THR A 114 -9.78 1.02 -11.80
C THR A 114 -9.42 0.47 -10.41
N LEU A 115 -9.37 1.36 -9.43
CA LEU A 115 -9.06 1.03 -8.05
C LEU A 115 -10.30 1.09 -7.17
N LYS A 116 -10.50 0.06 -6.35
CA LYS A 116 -11.45 0.04 -5.24
C LYS A 116 -10.69 -0.25 -3.96
N PHE A 117 -11.12 0.34 -2.86
CA PHE A 117 -10.46 0.19 -1.56
C PHE A 117 -11.43 -0.42 -0.55
N LYS A 118 -10.95 -1.41 0.19
CA LYS A 118 -11.68 -2.04 1.30
C LYS A 118 -10.79 -2.09 2.54
N HIS A 119 -11.33 -1.57 3.64
CA HIS A 119 -10.68 -1.69 4.94
C HIS A 119 -10.87 -3.11 5.48
N ILE A 120 -9.76 -3.73 5.89
CA ILE A 120 -9.75 -4.99 6.62
C ILE A 120 -9.23 -4.70 8.02
N ARG A 121 -9.93 -5.17 9.05
CA ARG A 121 -9.39 -5.09 10.41
C ARG A 121 -8.31 -6.17 10.56
N GLY A 122 -7.14 -5.76 11.04
CA GLY A 122 -6.05 -6.68 11.36
C GLY A 122 -6.49 -7.70 12.41
N HIS A 123 -6.01 -8.94 12.30
CA HIS A 123 -6.25 -10.03 13.25
C HIS A 123 -7.72 -10.46 13.45
N GLN A 124 -8.58 -10.26 12.46
CA GLN A 124 -9.97 -10.75 12.54
C GLN A 124 -10.07 -12.26 12.20
N VAL A 125 -10.65 -13.00 13.15
CA VAL A 125 -10.84 -14.45 13.06
C VAL A 125 -12.05 -14.82 12.17
N ASN A 126 -12.95 -13.89 11.84
CA ASN A 126 -14.28 -14.14 11.25
C ASN A 126 -14.47 -13.64 9.81
N ILE A 127 -13.41 -13.38 9.06
CA ILE A 127 -13.49 -13.00 7.65
C ILE A 127 -13.30 -14.24 6.76
N SER A 128 -13.82 -14.21 5.53
CA SER A 128 -13.58 -15.28 4.56
C SER A 128 -12.09 -15.62 4.46
N GLY A 129 -11.73 -16.89 4.42
CA GLY A 129 -10.37 -17.38 4.50
C GLY A 129 -9.40 -16.72 3.52
N ALA A 130 -9.87 -16.31 2.33
CA ALA A 130 -9.04 -15.66 1.30
C ALA A 130 -8.50 -14.28 1.75
N HIS A 131 -9.33 -13.47 2.41
CA HIS A 131 -8.90 -12.14 2.86
C HIS A 131 -8.04 -12.19 4.11
N VAL A 132 -8.31 -13.13 5.01
CA VAL A 132 -7.45 -13.40 6.17
C VAL A 132 -6.07 -13.86 5.70
N PHE A 133 -6.01 -14.76 4.75
CA PHE A 133 -4.77 -15.25 4.16
C PHE A 133 -3.97 -14.11 3.50
N GLY A 134 -4.60 -13.33 2.63
CA GLY A 134 -3.93 -12.23 1.91
C GLY A 134 -3.36 -11.18 2.88
N ASN A 135 -4.14 -10.77 3.88
CA ASN A 135 -3.68 -9.82 4.89
C ASN A 135 -2.52 -10.39 5.71
N ALA A 136 -2.58 -11.66 6.10
CA ALA A 136 -1.51 -12.31 6.85
C ALA A 136 -0.20 -12.40 6.03
N VAL A 137 -0.30 -12.70 4.74
CA VAL A 137 0.87 -12.71 3.84
C VAL A 137 1.49 -11.32 3.73
N ALA A 138 0.68 -10.29 3.52
CA ALA A 138 1.17 -8.91 3.46
C ALA A 138 1.86 -8.48 4.76
N ASP A 139 1.28 -8.83 5.92
CA ASP A 139 1.86 -8.56 7.24
C ASP A 139 3.23 -9.22 7.40
N LEU A 140 3.37 -10.48 7.04
CA LEU A 140 4.66 -11.19 7.06
C LEU A 140 5.69 -10.53 6.13
N LEU A 141 5.29 -10.16 4.93
CA LEU A 141 6.17 -9.50 3.96
C LEU A 141 6.60 -8.11 4.41
N ALA A 142 5.76 -7.42 5.17
CA ALA A 142 6.03 -6.07 5.68
C ALA A 142 6.97 -6.06 6.90
N SER A 143 7.19 -7.18 7.58
CA SER A 143 7.95 -7.21 8.82
C SER A 143 9.36 -6.64 8.65
N TYR A 144 9.68 -5.56 9.37
CA TYR A 144 11.03 -4.98 9.40
C TYR A 144 12.06 -5.94 10.00
N LYS A 145 11.63 -6.85 10.87
CA LYS A 145 12.51 -7.80 11.58
C LYS A 145 13.16 -8.82 10.65
N THR A 146 12.58 -9.07 9.49
CA THR A 146 13.06 -10.09 8.54
C THR A 146 13.88 -9.50 7.39
N LYS A 147 14.15 -8.19 7.42
CA LYS A 147 14.89 -7.51 6.35
C LYS A 147 16.38 -7.53 6.61
N GLU A 148 17.15 -7.74 5.55
CA GLU A 148 18.63 -7.66 5.56
C GLU A 148 19.12 -6.34 5.00
N ILE A 149 18.35 -5.72 4.09
CA ILE A 149 18.69 -4.45 3.43
C ILE A 149 17.59 -3.43 3.69
N TYR A 150 18.01 -2.22 4.09
CA TYR A 150 17.12 -1.10 4.35
C TYR A 150 17.49 0.07 3.45
N LEU A 151 16.57 0.46 2.57
CA LEU A 151 16.73 1.57 1.64
C LEU A 151 16.22 2.89 2.26
N SER A 152 16.62 4.02 1.67
CA SER A 152 15.98 5.29 1.98
C SER A 152 14.60 5.37 1.31
N ASP A 153 13.60 5.83 2.05
CA ASP A 153 12.26 6.08 1.50
C ASP A 153 12.08 7.52 0.97
N LYS A 154 13.16 8.29 0.93
CA LYS A 154 13.14 9.71 0.49
C LYS A 154 13.36 9.89 -1.01
N THR A 155 13.78 8.85 -1.70
CA THR A 155 14.02 8.85 -3.15
C THR A 155 12.93 8.03 -3.86
N LEU A 156 11.82 8.66 -4.16
CA LEU A 156 10.66 7.99 -4.77
C LEU A 156 10.69 8.01 -6.29
#